data_fce2a83f4629e8f67faa2530a1873877
#
_entry.id   fce2a83f4629e8f67faa2530a1873877
#
_cell.length_a   1.000
_cell.length_b   1.000
_cell.length_c   1.000
_cell.angle_alpha   90.00
_cell.angle_beta   90.00
_cell.angle_gamma   90.00
#
_symmetry.space_group_name_H-M   'P 1'
#
loop_
_entity.id
_entity.type
_entity.pdbx_description
1 polymer ?
#
loop_
_entity_poly.entity_id
_entity_poly.type
_entity_poly.pdbx_seq_one_letter_code
_entity_poly.pdbx_strand_id
1 'polypeptide(L)'
;APTLLGNIEKSKLSKDKTNIDSLYQAMTNAAGDPEIDNVPSGTVAEVSLNKTDNAIEIAVPSTGDYVAYWEKVKEYLGNKSEITLSSKYYKETGTSLSVSINASSRNVTVSISGASETKANFTLGE
;
A
#
# COMPACT_ATOMS: atom_id res chain seq x y z
N ALA A 1 -7.93 -29.50 -13.87
CA ALA A 1 -6.83 -28.76 -14.46
C ALA A 1 -7.02 -27.28 -14.22
N PRO A 2 -5.92 -26.53 -13.93
CA PRO A 2 -6.04 -25.11 -13.83
C PRO A 2 -6.47 -24.57 -15.19
N THR A 3 -7.53 -23.80 -15.18
CA THR A 3 -8.00 -23.17 -16.39
C THR A 3 -7.10 -21.96 -16.72
N LEU A 4 -7.13 -21.56 -17.97
CA LEU A 4 -6.45 -20.33 -18.38
C LEU A 4 -6.89 -19.14 -17.51
N LEU A 5 -8.19 -19.10 -17.18
CA LEU A 5 -8.75 -18.06 -16.32
C LEU A 5 -8.14 -18.09 -14.92
N GLY A 6 -7.94 -19.27 -14.34
CA GLY A 6 -7.29 -19.40 -13.04
C GLY A 6 -5.86 -18.93 -13.06
N ASN A 7 -5.13 -19.18 -14.14
CA ASN A 7 -3.75 -18.72 -14.31
C ASN A 7 -3.68 -17.20 -14.47
N ILE A 8 -4.67 -16.60 -15.14
CA ILE A 8 -4.76 -15.16 -15.29
C ILE A 8 -4.97 -14.50 -13.93
N GLU A 9 -5.86 -15.03 -13.09
CA GLU A 9 -6.10 -14.48 -11.75
C GLU A 9 -4.87 -14.61 -10.85
N LYS A 10 -4.14 -15.72 -10.92
CA LYS A 10 -2.88 -15.88 -10.19
C LYS A 10 -1.84 -14.83 -10.61
N SER A 11 -1.75 -14.60 -11.91
CA SER A 11 -0.82 -13.62 -12.47
C SER A 11 -1.17 -12.20 -12.00
N LYS A 12 -2.47 -11.87 -11.97
CA LYS A 12 -2.93 -10.58 -11.46
C LYS A 12 -2.59 -10.39 -9.99
N LEU A 13 -2.83 -11.42 -9.15
CA LEU A 13 -2.49 -11.35 -7.74
C LEU A 13 -1.00 -11.16 -7.51
N SER A 14 -0.17 -11.90 -8.25
CA SER A 14 1.28 -11.78 -8.17
C SER A 14 1.75 -10.38 -8.51
N LYS A 15 1.20 -9.81 -9.58
CA LYS A 15 1.51 -8.45 -10.01
C LYS A 15 1.08 -7.43 -8.96
N ASP A 16 -0.12 -7.61 -8.39
CA ASP A 16 -0.64 -6.70 -7.38
C ASP A 16 0.19 -6.75 -6.10
N LYS A 17 0.63 -7.92 -5.68
CA LYS A 17 1.51 -8.05 -4.52
C LYS A 17 2.83 -7.30 -4.74
N THR A 18 3.40 -7.41 -5.93
CA THR A 18 4.62 -6.68 -6.28
C THR A 18 4.39 -5.17 -6.22
N ASN A 19 3.25 -4.72 -6.73
CA ASN A 19 2.91 -3.30 -6.72
C ASN A 19 2.65 -2.79 -5.30
N ILE A 20 1.99 -3.59 -4.48
CA ILE A 20 1.75 -3.23 -3.07
C ILE A 20 3.07 -3.24 -2.29
N ASP A 21 3.97 -4.17 -2.60
CA ASP A 21 5.31 -4.17 -2.01
C ASP A 21 6.07 -2.88 -2.34
N SER A 22 5.85 -2.32 -3.52
CA SER A 22 6.45 -1.03 -3.90
C SER A 22 6.01 0.09 -2.97
N LEU A 23 4.75 0.08 -2.55
CA LEU A 23 4.26 1.04 -1.55
C LEU A 23 4.95 0.83 -0.21
N TYR A 24 5.03 -0.42 0.23
CA TYR A 24 5.71 -0.77 1.48
C TYR A 24 7.17 -0.30 1.45
N GLN A 25 7.89 -0.57 0.36
CA GLN A 25 9.28 -0.15 0.21
C GLN A 25 9.42 1.37 0.20
N ALA A 26 8.53 2.06 -0.51
CA ALA A 26 8.55 3.53 -0.57
C ALA A 26 8.34 4.15 0.81
N MET A 27 7.38 3.64 1.57
CA MET A 27 7.09 4.13 2.91
C MET A 27 8.23 3.82 3.88
N THR A 28 8.82 2.63 3.76
CA THR A 28 9.95 2.21 4.59
C THR A 28 11.19 3.07 4.29
N ASN A 29 11.47 3.30 3.02
CA ASN A 29 12.59 4.13 2.60
C ASN A 29 12.42 5.58 3.05
N ALA A 30 11.20 6.12 2.95
CA ALA A 30 10.91 7.46 3.42
C ALA A 30 11.07 7.59 4.94
N ALA A 31 10.62 6.57 5.69
CA ALA A 31 10.76 6.56 7.15
C ALA A 31 12.22 6.51 7.58
N GLY A 32 13.07 5.84 6.81
CA GLY A 32 14.50 5.74 7.09
C GLY A 32 15.36 6.86 6.49
N ASP A 33 14.75 7.78 5.74
CA ASP A 33 15.48 8.85 5.07
C ASP A 33 15.98 9.88 6.09
N PRO A 34 17.30 10.17 6.12
CA PRO A 34 17.85 11.14 7.09
C PRO A 34 17.27 12.55 6.96
N GLU A 35 16.71 12.89 5.81
CA GLU A 35 16.11 14.22 5.60
C GLU A 35 14.72 14.34 6.23
N ILE A 36 14.11 13.21 6.64
CA ILE A 36 12.76 13.20 7.17
C ILE A 36 12.80 13.16 8.70
N ASP A 37 12.46 14.29 9.33
CA ASP A 37 12.46 14.42 10.78
C ASP A 37 11.19 13.87 11.42
N ASN A 38 10.05 14.08 10.77
CA ASN A 38 8.75 13.72 11.32
C ASN A 38 8.12 12.58 10.53
N VAL A 39 7.96 11.44 11.18
CA VAL A 39 7.33 10.24 10.62
C VAL A 39 5.99 10.02 11.32
N PRO A 40 4.90 9.81 10.57
CA PRO A 40 3.60 9.55 11.19
C PRO A 40 3.63 8.34 12.12
N SER A 41 2.77 8.34 13.13
CA SER A 41 2.66 7.23 14.07
C SER A 41 1.25 6.67 14.08
N GLY A 42 1.14 5.35 14.07
CA GLY A 42 -0.14 4.65 14.11
C GLY A 42 -0.70 4.40 12.72
N THR A 43 -2.00 4.13 12.66
CA THR A 43 -2.69 3.90 11.39
C THR A 43 -2.78 5.21 10.61
N VAL A 44 -2.38 5.17 9.34
CA VAL A 44 -2.38 6.36 8.49
C VAL A 44 -3.61 6.36 7.59
N ALA A 45 -4.19 7.54 7.41
CA ALA A 45 -5.37 7.74 6.57
C ALA A 45 -5.04 8.20 5.16
N GLU A 46 -3.80 8.61 4.93
CA GLU A 46 -3.34 9.13 3.64
C GLU A 46 -3.26 8.04 2.56
N VAL A 47 -3.21 6.78 2.97
CA VAL A 47 -3.22 5.64 2.05
C VAL A 47 -4.57 4.96 2.15
N SER A 48 -5.25 4.82 1.04
CA SER A 48 -6.59 4.24 1.01
C SER A 48 -6.81 3.35 -0.21
N LEU A 49 -7.71 2.38 -0.07
CA LEU A 49 -8.09 1.49 -1.15
C LEU A 49 -9.34 2.04 -1.82
N ASN A 50 -9.21 2.44 -3.09
CA ASN A 50 -10.33 2.86 -3.91
C ASN A 50 -10.84 1.64 -4.69
N LYS A 51 -11.94 1.07 -4.24
CA LYS A 51 -12.49 -0.16 -4.84
C LYS A 51 -13.14 0.09 -6.19
N THR A 52 -13.67 1.29 -6.42
CA THR A 52 -14.27 1.66 -7.70
C THR A 52 -13.23 1.62 -8.81
N ASP A 53 -12.07 2.22 -8.55
CA ASP A 53 -10.99 2.30 -9.55
C ASP A 53 -9.99 1.15 -9.43
N ASN A 54 -10.15 0.30 -8.42
CA ASN A 54 -9.23 -0.79 -8.10
C ASN A 54 -7.79 -0.26 -8.01
N ALA A 55 -7.59 0.65 -7.08
CA ALA A 55 -6.29 1.31 -6.90
C ALA A 55 -6.08 1.67 -5.44
N ILE A 56 -4.81 1.73 -5.04
CA ILE A 56 -4.42 2.29 -3.76
C ILE A 56 -4.00 3.73 -4.01
N GLU A 57 -4.61 4.65 -3.29
CA GLU A 57 -4.36 6.08 -3.45
C GLU A 57 -3.53 6.61 -2.29
N ILE A 58 -2.59 7.48 -2.61
CA ILE A 58 -1.74 8.15 -1.62
C ILE A 58 -2.07 9.65 -1.69
N ALA A 59 -2.64 10.18 -0.60
CA ALA A 59 -2.99 11.58 -0.51
C ALA A 59 -1.90 12.34 0.25
N VAL A 60 -1.12 13.15 -0.46
CA VAL A 60 -0.09 13.97 0.17
C VAL A 60 -0.78 15.17 0.82
N PRO A 61 -0.63 15.34 2.15
CA PRO A 61 -1.23 16.49 2.82
C PRO A 61 -0.57 17.80 2.35
N SER A 62 -1.36 18.86 2.33
CA SER A 62 -0.86 20.19 1.93
C SER A 62 -0.26 20.96 3.10
N THR A 63 -0.59 20.58 4.34
CA THR A 63 -0.12 21.25 5.56
C THR A 63 0.13 20.21 6.65
N GLY A 64 0.83 20.63 7.71
CA GLY A 64 1.09 19.78 8.86
C GLY A 64 2.49 19.22 8.89
N ASP A 65 2.75 18.39 9.90
CA ASP A 65 4.11 17.90 10.20
C ASP A 65 4.60 16.80 9.28
N TYR A 66 3.69 16.16 8.54
CA TYR A 66 4.01 14.96 7.77
C TYR A 66 4.02 15.18 6.25
N VAL A 67 3.95 16.43 5.81
CA VAL A 67 4.01 16.76 4.37
C VAL A 67 5.30 16.23 3.75
N ALA A 68 6.44 16.49 4.39
CA ALA A 68 7.73 16.05 3.87
C ALA A 68 7.81 14.53 3.76
N TYR A 69 7.29 13.82 4.75
CA TYR A 69 7.28 12.37 4.72
C TYR A 69 6.50 11.84 3.50
N TRP A 70 5.26 12.33 3.32
CA TRP A 70 4.41 11.83 2.23
C TRP A 70 4.91 12.28 0.86
N GLU A 71 5.52 13.44 0.75
CA GLU A 71 6.17 13.86 -0.49
C GLU A 71 7.34 12.93 -0.83
N LYS A 72 8.10 12.50 0.18
CA LYS A 72 9.20 11.55 -0.01
C LYS A 72 8.68 10.18 -0.43
N VAL A 73 7.58 9.70 0.16
CA VAL A 73 6.95 8.45 -0.27
C VAL A 73 6.58 8.53 -1.74
N LYS A 74 5.94 9.61 -2.16
CA LYS A 74 5.56 9.83 -3.55
C LYS A 74 6.79 9.83 -4.45
N GLU A 75 7.87 10.47 -4.03
CA GLU A 75 9.11 10.51 -4.78
C GLU A 75 9.68 9.10 -4.99
N TYR A 76 9.69 8.26 -3.94
CA TYR A 76 10.13 6.87 -4.05
C TYR A 76 9.21 6.02 -4.92
N LEU A 77 7.98 6.46 -5.16
CA LEU A 77 7.04 5.81 -6.09
C LEU A 77 7.12 6.36 -7.51
N GLY A 78 8.19 7.10 -7.84
CA GLY A 78 8.35 7.67 -9.16
C GLY A 78 7.41 8.82 -9.43
N ASN A 79 7.08 9.59 -8.40
CA ASN A 79 6.15 10.72 -8.43
C ASN A 79 4.70 10.31 -8.76
N LYS A 80 4.34 9.09 -8.39
CA LYS A 80 2.99 8.59 -8.53
C LYS A 80 2.26 8.67 -7.21
N SER A 81 0.98 9.03 -7.25
CA SER A 81 0.11 9.07 -6.07
C SER A 81 -0.92 7.95 -6.07
N GLU A 82 -0.75 6.97 -6.95
CA GLU A 82 -1.70 5.89 -7.12
C GLU A 82 -0.98 4.61 -7.53
N ILE A 83 -1.44 3.49 -6.98
CA ILE A 83 -0.96 2.16 -7.35
C ILE A 83 -2.15 1.41 -7.95
N THR A 84 -2.09 1.11 -9.24
CA THR A 84 -3.15 0.39 -9.93
C THR A 84 -3.10 -1.08 -9.57
N LEU A 85 -4.27 -1.65 -9.27
CA LEU A 85 -4.45 -3.06 -9.00
C LEU A 85 -5.20 -3.73 -10.14
N SER A 86 -5.01 -5.02 -10.30
CA SER A 86 -5.61 -5.78 -11.42
C SER A 86 -6.60 -6.83 -10.92
N SER A 87 -6.41 -7.34 -9.70
CA SER A 87 -7.23 -8.42 -9.18
C SER A 87 -8.61 -7.95 -8.77
N LYS A 88 -9.62 -8.73 -9.11
CA LYS A 88 -11.00 -8.47 -8.71
C LYS A 88 -11.23 -8.56 -7.19
N TYR A 89 -10.35 -9.28 -6.50
CA TYR A 89 -10.50 -9.48 -5.05
C TYR A 89 -10.36 -8.20 -4.25
N TYR A 90 -9.63 -7.21 -4.78
CA TYR A 90 -9.42 -5.93 -4.11
C TYR A 90 -10.57 -4.94 -4.34
N LYS A 91 -11.55 -5.33 -5.16
CA LYS A 91 -12.80 -4.57 -5.35
C LYS A 91 -13.93 -5.08 -4.44
N GLU A 92 -13.71 -6.18 -3.75
CA GLU A 92 -14.74 -6.79 -2.90
C GLU A 92 -15.06 -5.92 -1.69
N THR A 93 -16.32 -5.90 -1.30
CA THR A 93 -16.79 -5.08 -0.18
C THR A 93 -16.07 -5.41 1.13
N GLY A 94 -15.75 -6.68 1.35
CA GLY A 94 -15.09 -7.13 2.58
C GLY A 94 -13.60 -6.88 2.65
N THR A 95 -12.96 -6.55 1.53
CA THR A 95 -11.52 -6.32 1.51
C THR A 95 -11.19 -4.98 2.15
N SER A 96 -10.18 -4.96 3.01
CA SER A 96 -9.71 -3.72 3.62
C SER A 96 -8.19 -3.63 3.61
N LEU A 97 -7.70 -2.41 3.53
CA LEU A 97 -6.28 -2.08 3.59
C LEU A 97 -6.02 -1.33 4.89
N SER A 98 -5.01 -1.77 5.60
CA SER A 98 -4.54 -1.09 6.81
C SER A 98 -3.05 -0.82 6.68
N VAL A 99 -2.68 0.44 6.85
CA VAL A 99 -1.28 0.85 6.79
C VAL A 99 -0.96 1.58 8.08
N SER A 100 0.13 1.19 8.73
CA SER A 100 0.53 1.80 9.99
C SER A 100 2.05 1.97 10.03
N ILE A 101 2.48 2.91 10.88
CA ILE A 101 3.89 3.20 11.08
C ILE A 101 4.13 3.29 12.58
N ASN A 102 5.24 2.73 13.02
CA ASN A 102 5.75 2.94 14.37
C ASN A 102 6.82 4.03 14.27
N ALA A 103 6.51 5.22 14.75
CA ALA A 103 7.42 6.37 14.63
C ALA A 103 8.73 6.16 15.40
N SER A 104 8.71 5.39 16.50
CA SER A 104 9.90 5.13 17.31
C SER A 104 10.89 4.22 16.58
N SER A 105 10.41 3.11 16.02
CA SER A 105 11.23 2.16 15.28
C SER A 105 11.36 2.48 13.81
N ARG A 106 10.44 3.32 13.30
CA ARG A 106 10.28 3.66 11.88
C ARG A 106 9.91 2.45 11.02
N ASN A 107 9.31 1.44 11.62
CA ASN A 107 8.81 0.26 10.92
C ASN A 107 7.43 0.54 10.34
N VAL A 108 7.25 0.09 9.11
CA VAL A 108 5.98 0.23 8.37
C VAL A 108 5.32 -1.13 8.26
N THR A 109 4.01 -1.16 8.39
CA THR A 109 3.21 -2.38 8.18
C THR A 109 2.11 -2.08 7.18
N VAL A 110 2.01 -2.89 6.14
CA VAL A 110 0.96 -2.81 5.13
C VAL A 110 0.21 -4.14 5.15
N SER A 111 -1.09 -4.11 5.39
CA SER A 111 -1.88 -5.32 5.52
C SER A 111 -3.15 -5.25 4.69
N ILE A 112 -3.44 -6.32 3.95
CA ILE A 112 -4.71 -6.49 3.27
C ILE A 112 -5.40 -7.71 3.87
N SER A 113 -6.67 -7.55 4.21
CA SER A 113 -7.49 -8.59 4.82
C SER A 113 -8.91 -8.55 4.29
N GLY A 114 -9.66 -9.62 4.54
CA GLY A 114 -11.07 -9.69 4.22
C GLY A 114 -11.41 -10.06 2.78
N ALA A 115 -10.42 -10.28 1.93
CA ALA A 115 -10.69 -10.77 0.58
C ALA A 115 -11.15 -12.23 0.63
N SER A 116 -12.05 -12.60 -0.26
CA SER A 116 -12.59 -13.96 -0.31
C SER A 116 -11.55 -15.01 -0.70
N GLU A 117 -10.54 -14.60 -1.49
CA GLU A 117 -9.42 -15.45 -1.83
C GLU A 117 -8.32 -15.30 -0.79
N THR A 118 -7.98 -16.38 -0.10
CA THR A 118 -6.98 -16.37 0.98
C THR A 118 -5.65 -15.77 0.53
N LYS A 119 -5.23 -16.09 -0.68
CA LYS A 119 -3.93 -15.62 -1.21
C LYS A 119 -3.89 -14.13 -1.50
N ALA A 120 -5.06 -13.48 -1.56
CA ALA A 120 -5.13 -12.04 -1.75
C ALA A 120 -4.88 -11.27 -0.44
N ASN A 121 -4.96 -11.96 0.69
CA ASN A 121 -4.73 -11.39 2.02
C ASN A 121 -3.28 -11.62 2.44
N PHE A 122 -2.61 -10.56 2.85
CA PHE A 122 -1.21 -10.66 3.28
C PHE A 122 -0.80 -9.42 4.07
N THR A 123 0.32 -9.55 4.79
CA THR A 123 0.89 -8.47 5.57
C THR A 123 2.36 -8.31 5.21
N LEU A 124 2.80 -7.07 4.99
CA LEU A 124 4.19 -6.72 4.75
C LEU A 124 4.69 -5.91 5.95
N GLY A 125 5.88 -6.26 6.42
CA GLY A 125 6.48 -5.67 7.61
C GLY A 125 5.83 -6.19 8.89
N GLU A 126 6.31 -5.74 10.02
CA GLU A 126 5.72 -6.05 11.35
C GLU A 126 6.40 -5.26 12.44
#